data_878542e21e559b889b139d66a5aeb0fb
#
_entry.id   878542e21e559b889b139d66a5aeb0fb
#
_cell.length_a   1.000
_cell.length_b   1.000
_cell.length_c   1.000
_cell.angle_alpha   90.00
_cell.angle_beta   90.00
_cell.angle_gamma   90.00
#
_symmetry.space_group_name_H-M   'P 1'
#
loop_
_entity.id
_entity.type
_entity.pdbx_description
1 polymer ?
#
loop_
_entity_poly.entity_id
_entity_poly.type
_entity_poly.pdbx_seq_one_letter_code
_entity_poly.pdbx_strand_id
1 'polypeptide(L)'
;MTKILSLKTGKRILIFLIINVFLYLTACFVLINWTIPSKKVIQNYDYSSIKKKSNTVISSVKCSIEAKDGYSIFSRLYRSNSKDVIILIHGSGSESRYLRNLARSLADSSMATVLTPDLRGHGENQGRRGDIDYIGQLESDIEDIILYSKKQLGAKKIILTGHSSGGGFVLRFIGNPQNTKVDKAILLAPYLGHDAITTKPNSGNWVTVAIKRWVGLSMLNRIGITKFDGLPVLFFNRPEEYNDKLQVPAYSYRMAVNFAPNDYKREILNINIPCLVLVGGKDESFYPEKFKVVFEPAKELVKTEILVDANHLDIVKSPKSAEYIINWMRD
;
A
#
# COMPACT_ATOMS: atom_id res chain seq x y z
N MET A 1 14.89 55.79 26.93
CA MET A 1 14.46 55.72 25.51
C MET A 1 14.61 54.33 24.88
N THR A 2 15.66 53.57 25.16
CA THR A 2 15.95 52.21 24.58
C THR A 2 14.90 51.14 24.89
N LYS A 3 14.31 51.06 26.08
CA LYS A 3 13.26 50.07 26.43
C LYS A 3 11.94 50.26 25.67
N ILE A 4 11.55 51.50 25.34
CA ILE A 4 10.29 51.80 24.61
C ILE A 4 10.42 51.45 23.11
N LEU A 5 11.62 51.66 22.52
CA LEU A 5 11.93 51.23 21.15
C LEU A 5 11.89 49.70 21.02
N SER A 6 12.40 48.96 22.00
CA SER A 6 12.41 47.51 22.06
C SER A 6 10.99 46.92 22.13
N LEU A 7 10.10 47.53 22.94
CA LEU A 7 8.67 47.10 23.04
C LEU A 7 7.90 47.37 21.76
N LYS A 8 8.09 48.51 21.07
CA LYS A 8 7.43 48.79 19.78
C LYS A 8 7.90 47.84 18.67
N THR A 9 9.20 47.52 18.64
CA THR A 9 9.79 46.56 17.70
C THR A 9 9.25 45.14 17.96
N GLY A 10 9.21 44.70 19.23
CA GLY A 10 8.65 43.41 19.62
C GLY A 10 7.16 43.26 19.20
N LYS A 11 6.34 44.31 19.41
CA LYS A 11 4.95 44.31 18.96
C LYS A 11 4.81 44.20 17.43
N ARG A 12 5.65 44.89 16.66
CA ARG A 12 5.66 44.78 15.19
C ARG A 12 6.03 43.39 14.71
N ILE A 13 7.05 42.76 15.31
CA ILE A 13 7.46 41.40 15.01
C ILE A 13 6.34 40.44 15.32
N LEU A 14 5.68 40.56 16.48
CA LEU A 14 4.55 39.71 16.86
C LEU A 14 3.37 39.83 15.86
N ILE A 15 3.00 41.07 15.49
CA ILE A 15 1.95 41.29 14.49
C ILE A 15 2.33 40.66 13.14
N PHE A 16 3.56 40.81 12.70
CA PHE A 16 4.06 40.20 11.47
C PHE A 16 3.96 38.68 11.53
N LEU A 17 4.35 38.04 12.64
CA LEU A 17 4.21 36.59 12.81
C LEU A 17 2.73 36.14 12.78
N ILE A 18 1.83 36.86 13.47
CA ILE A 18 0.40 36.55 13.49
C ILE A 18 -0.18 36.62 12.07
N ILE A 19 0.17 37.67 11.31
CA ILE A 19 -0.30 37.83 9.93
C ILE A 19 0.20 36.65 9.06
N ASN A 20 1.48 36.25 9.18
CA ASN A 20 2.01 35.14 8.40
C ASN A 20 1.34 33.81 8.76
N VAL A 21 1.10 33.53 10.05
CA VAL A 21 0.36 32.33 10.49
C VAL A 21 -1.06 32.36 9.94
N PHE A 22 -1.74 33.50 10.01
CA PHE A 22 -3.09 33.65 9.47
C PHE A 22 -3.13 33.41 7.96
N LEU A 23 -2.21 33.99 7.19
CA LEU A 23 -2.11 33.78 5.75
C LEU A 23 -1.82 32.30 5.41
N TYR A 24 -0.92 31.67 6.16
CA TYR A 24 -0.59 30.24 5.98
C TYR A 24 -1.83 29.35 6.20
N LEU A 25 -2.53 29.53 7.31
CA LEU A 25 -3.73 28.77 7.65
C LEU A 25 -4.87 29.02 6.65
N THR A 26 -5.01 30.28 6.18
CA THR A 26 -5.98 30.64 5.14
C THR A 26 -5.66 29.91 3.83
N ALA A 27 -4.39 29.90 3.42
CA ALA A 27 -3.95 29.16 2.23
C ALA A 27 -4.24 27.66 2.36
N CYS A 28 -3.93 27.05 3.51
CA CYS A 28 -4.28 25.66 3.79
C CYS A 28 -5.79 25.43 3.67
N PHE A 29 -6.62 26.29 4.29
CA PHE A 29 -8.08 26.17 4.25
C PHE A 29 -8.63 26.26 2.83
N VAL A 30 -8.14 27.18 2.01
CA VAL A 30 -8.52 27.30 0.60
C VAL A 30 -8.15 26.05 -0.17
N LEU A 31 -6.93 25.54 0.02
CA LEU A 31 -6.44 24.35 -0.69
C LEU A 31 -7.23 23.08 -0.33
N ILE A 32 -7.54 22.84 0.94
CA ILE A 32 -8.26 21.64 1.36
C ILE A 32 -9.73 21.65 0.91
N ASN A 33 -10.32 22.83 0.74
CA ASN A 33 -11.70 22.99 0.26
C ASN A 33 -11.80 23.17 -1.26
N TRP A 34 -10.69 23.10 -1.98
CA TRP A 34 -10.71 23.24 -3.44
C TRP A 34 -11.53 22.12 -4.10
N THR A 35 -12.12 22.44 -5.24
CA THR A 35 -12.92 21.47 -6.01
C THR A 35 -12.13 20.22 -6.33
N ILE A 36 -12.77 19.06 -6.14
CA ILE A 36 -12.20 17.76 -6.48
C ILE A 36 -12.25 17.60 -8.01
N PRO A 37 -11.17 17.18 -8.67
CA PRO A 37 -11.19 16.88 -10.10
C PRO A 37 -12.24 15.80 -10.41
N SER A 38 -12.89 15.90 -11.57
CA SER A 38 -13.77 14.83 -12.06
C SER A 38 -12.98 13.53 -12.29
N LYS A 39 -13.60 12.39 -11.96
CA LYS A 39 -13.03 11.08 -12.24
C LYS A 39 -12.83 10.90 -13.74
N LYS A 40 -11.70 10.33 -14.13
CA LYS A 40 -11.43 9.93 -15.51
C LYS A 40 -11.95 8.52 -15.74
N VAL A 41 -12.58 8.26 -16.89
CA VAL A 41 -12.94 6.90 -17.27
C VAL A 41 -11.66 6.16 -17.68
N ILE A 42 -11.43 4.97 -17.08
CA ILE A 42 -10.29 4.12 -17.46
C ILE A 42 -10.72 3.20 -18.60
N GLN A 43 -9.93 3.19 -19.68
CA GLN A 43 -10.09 2.25 -20.78
C GLN A 43 -8.99 1.18 -20.85
N ASN A 44 -7.92 1.29 -20.04
CA ASN A 44 -6.67 0.56 -20.27
C ASN A 44 -6.44 -0.68 -19.41
N TYR A 45 -7.29 -0.93 -18.38
CA TYR A 45 -7.15 -2.12 -17.53
C TYR A 45 -8.08 -3.23 -17.96
N ASP A 46 -7.56 -4.43 -18.14
CA ASP A 46 -8.39 -5.61 -18.38
C ASP A 46 -9.02 -6.15 -17.08
N TYR A 47 -10.22 -5.67 -16.80
CA TYR A 47 -11.03 -6.15 -15.68
C TYR A 47 -11.77 -7.45 -15.97
N SER A 48 -11.79 -7.94 -17.22
CA SER A 48 -12.53 -9.15 -17.62
C SER A 48 -12.13 -10.37 -16.80
N SER A 49 -10.85 -10.42 -16.45
CA SER A 49 -10.26 -11.45 -15.62
C SER A 49 -10.73 -11.43 -14.15
N ILE A 50 -11.27 -10.30 -13.66
CA ILE A 50 -11.88 -10.19 -12.32
C ILE A 50 -13.31 -10.70 -12.33
N LYS A 51 -14.07 -10.49 -13.43
CA LYS A 51 -15.46 -10.95 -13.59
C LYS A 51 -15.58 -12.45 -13.85
N LYS A 52 -14.59 -13.11 -14.43
CA LYS A 52 -14.66 -14.57 -14.61
C LYS A 52 -14.84 -15.22 -13.23
N LYS A 53 -16.09 -15.50 -12.88
CA LYS A 53 -16.41 -16.44 -11.82
C LYS A 53 -15.69 -17.73 -12.18
N SER A 54 -14.55 -17.99 -11.54
CA SER A 54 -13.97 -19.32 -11.57
C SER A 54 -15.04 -20.23 -10.97
N ASN A 55 -15.55 -21.19 -11.76
CA ASN A 55 -16.46 -22.22 -11.27
C ASN A 55 -15.76 -23.12 -10.24
N THR A 56 -14.45 -22.99 -10.08
CA THR A 56 -13.67 -23.69 -9.06
C THR A 56 -13.83 -22.93 -7.73
N VAL A 57 -14.48 -23.57 -6.78
CA VAL A 57 -14.55 -23.10 -5.39
C VAL A 57 -13.14 -23.18 -4.81
N ILE A 58 -12.41 -22.07 -4.82
CA ILE A 58 -11.10 -22.00 -4.17
C ILE A 58 -11.36 -21.92 -2.66
N SER A 59 -11.19 -23.06 -2.00
CA SER A 59 -11.43 -23.19 -0.56
C SER A 59 -10.41 -22.37 0.23
N SER A 60 -10.91 -21.45 1.05
CA SER A 60 -10.15 -20.74 2.08
C SER A 60 -10.95 -20.73 3.37
N VAL A 61 -10.28 -20.73 4.50
CA VAL A 61 -10.90 -20.54 5.81
C VAL A 61 -10.94 -19.04 6.10
N LYS A 62 -12.14 -18.50 6.34
CA LYS A 62 -12.27 -17.12 6.84
C LYS A 62 -11.84 -17.09 8.30
N CYS A 63 -11.02 -16.13 8.67
CA CYS A 63 -10.59 -15.93 10.05
C CYS A 63 -10.57 -14.43 10.38
N SER A 64 -10.60 -14.14 11.67
CA SER A 64 -10.45 -12.80 12.21
C SER A 64 -9.19 -12.76 13.06
N ILE A 65 -8.43 -11.69 12.92
CA ILE A 65 -7.23 -11.43 13.69
C ILE A 65 -7.51 -10.20 14.52
N GLU A 66 -7.41 -10.34 15.84
CA GLU A 66 -7.59 -9.22 16.77
C GLU A 66 -6.30 -8.40 16.83
N ALA A 67 -6.40 -7.12 16.45
CA ALA A 67 -5.32 -6.15 16.59
C ALA A 67 -5.25 -5.63 18.03
N LYS A 68 -4.12 -5.07 18.44
CA LYS A 68 -3.89 -4.55 19.82
C LYS A 68 -4.89 -3.48 20.25
N ASP A 69 -5.46 -2.76 19.30
CA ASP A 69 -6.48 -1.73 19.56
C ASP A 69 -7.92 -2.30 19.61
N GLY A 70 -8.07 -3.63 19.59
CA GLY A 70 -9.35 -4.34 19.60
C GLY A 70 -10.05 -4.38 18.23
N TYR A 71 -9.39 -3.89 17.16
CA TYR A 71 -9.96 -3.98 15.83
C TYR A 71 -9.86 -5.41 15.29
N SER A 72 -10.93 -5.89 14.66
CA SER A 72 -11.00 -7.22 14.05
C SER A 72 -10.61 -7.15 12.59
N ILE A 73 -9.42 -7.69 12.24
CA ILE A 73 -8.91 -7.74 10.88
C ILE A 73 -9.38 -9.02 10.21
N PHE A 74 -10.24 -8.89 9.20
CA PHE A 74 -10.69 -10.03 8.40
C PHE A 74 -9.55 -10.58 7.53
N SER A 75 -9.43 -11.91 7.45
CA SER A 75 -8.42 -12.57 6.64
C SER A 75 -8.94 -13.86 6.01
N ARG A 76 -8.35 -14.26 4.87
CA ARG A 76 -8.53 -15.58 4.27
C ARG A 76 -7.27 -16.40 4.45
N LEU A 77 -7.42 -17.59 4.98
CA LEU A 77 -6.35 -18.54 5.25
C LEU A 77 -6.42 -19.71 4.25
N TYR A 78 -5.32 -19.91 3.53
CA TYR A 78 -5.07 -21.03 2.63
C TYR A 78 -4.04 -21.94 3.27
N ARG A 79 -4.49 -23.06 3.83
CA ARG A 79 -3.63 -23.97 4.60
C ARG A 79 -2.70 -24.76 3.72
N SER A 80 -1.52 -25.01 4.23
CA SER A 80 -0.48 -25.90 3.72
C SER A 80 0.10 -26.74 4.85
N ASN A 81 0.83 -27.78 4.54
CA ASN A 81 1.57 -28.58 5.52
C ASN A 81 2.86 -27.87 6.00
N SER A 82 3.27 -26.79 5.34
CA SER A 82 4.43 -26.00 5.72
C SER A 82 4.18 -25.20 7.00
N LYS A 83 5.26 -25.02 7.78
CA LYS A 83 5.30 -24.10 8.92
C LYS A 83 5.67 -22.66 8.51
N ASP A 84 6.04 -22.43 7.25
CA ASP A 84 6.27 -21.09 6.76
C ASP A 84 4.95 -20.42 6.42
N VAL A 85 4.84 -19.11 6.65
CA VAL A 85 3.62 -18.34 6.40
C VAL A 85 3.93 -17.17 5.47
N ILE A 86 3.18 -17.09 4.37
CA ILE A 86 3.14 -15.91 3.51
C ILE A 86 1.97 -15.03 3.96
N ILE A 87 2.25 -13.78 4.28
CA ILE A 87 1.25 -12.72 4.46
C ILE A 87 1.19 -11.96 3.13
N LEU A 88 0.07 -12.09 2.39
CA LEU A 88 -0.08 -11.52 1.04
C LEU A 88 -1.07 -10.36 1.04
N ILE A 89 -0.56 -9.15 0.84
CA ILE A 89 -1.26 -7.87 0.94
C ILE A 89 -1.79 -7.44 -0.42
N HIS A 90 -3.06 -7.01 -0.45
CA HIS A 90 -3.74 -6.52 -1.65
C HIS A 90 -3.29 -5.12 -2.09
N GLY A 91 -3.61 -4.73 -3.32
CA GLY A 91 -3.39 -3.39 -3.87
C GLY A 91 -4.48 -2.39 -3.49
N SER A 92 -4.27 -1.14 -3.90
CA SER A 92 -5.13 -0.01 -3.58
C SER A 92 -6.57 -0.17 -4.08
N GLY A 93 -7.52 0.32 -3.26
CA GLY A 93 -8.96 0.31 -3.55
C GLY A 93 -9.59 -1.08 -3.66
N SER A 94 -8.82 -2.14 -3.41
CA SER A 94 -9.22 -3.54 -3.56
C SER A 94 -9.31 -4.26 -2.21
N GLU A 95 -9.35 -5.59 -2.23
CA GLU A 95 -9.37 -6.47 -1.05
C GLU A 95 -8.87 -7.88 -1.43
N SER A 96 -8.77 -8.79 -0.47
CA SER A 96 -8.04 -10.06 -0.64
C SER A 96 -8.62 -11.05 -1.67
N ARG A 97 -9.89 -10.95 -2.10
CA ARG A 97 -10.51 -11.93 -3.04
C ARG A 97 -9.76 -12.08 -4.36
N TYR A 98 -9.22 -11.01 -4.93
CA TYR A 98 -8.54 -11.10 -6.22
C TYR A 98 -7.18 -11.80 -6.14
N LEU A 99 -6.63 -11.96 -4.93
CA LEU A 99 -5.37 -12.66 -4.68
C LEU A 99 -5.53 -14.18 -4.56
N ARG A 100 -6.76 -14.68 -4.54
CA ARG A 100 -7.10 -16.09 -4.22
C ARG A 100 -6.37 -17.12 -5.10
N ASN A 101 -6.16 -16.83 -6.38
CA ASN A 101 -5.50 -17.77 -7.29
C ASN A 101 -4.03 -17.94 -6.89
N LEU A 102 -3.31 -16.84 -6.72
CA LEU A 102 -1.92 -16.88 -6.28
C LEU A 102 -1.80 -17.53 -4.90
N ALA A 103 -2.63 -17.08 -3.93
CA ALA A 103 -2.61 -17.61 -2.57
C ALA A 103 -2.83 -19.14 -2.55
N ARG A 104 -3.77 -19.64 -3.35
CA ARG A 104 -4.04 -21.07 -3.45
C ARG A 104 -2.89 -21.83 -4.09
N SER A 105 -2.36 -21.36 -5.21
CA SER A 105 -1.22 -21.98 -5.89
C SER A 105 0.01 -22.09 -4.98
N LEU A 106 0.29 -21.04 -4.20
CA LEU A 106 1.39 -21.04 -3.24
C LEU A 106 1.15 -22.02 -2.07
N ALA A 107 -0.07 -22.11 -1.57
CA ALA A 107 -0.42 -23.07 -0.50
C ALA A 107 -0.37 -24.53 -0.99
N ASP A 108 -0.90 -24.80 -2.20
CA ASP A 108 -0.92 -26.15 -2.80
C ASP A 108 0.48 -26.67 -3.14
N SER A 109 1.44 -25.78 -3.37
CA SER A 109 2.84 -26.17 -3.57
C SER A 109 3.52 -26.70 -2.31
N SER A 110 2.85 -26.68 -1.17
CA SER A 110 3.36 -27.03 0.16
C SER A 110 4.54 -26.18 0.64
N MET A 111 4.78 -25.01 0.00
CA MET A 111 5.87 -24.11 0.39
C MET A 111 5.51 -23.25 1.60
N ALA A 112 4.27 -22.79 1.70
CA ALA A 112 3.82 -21.95 2.81
C ALA A 112 2.30 -22.01 2.99
N THR A 113 1.84 -21.87 4.22
CA THR A 113 0.46 -21.43 4.49
C THR A 113 0.33 -19.97 4.08
N VAL A 114 -0.75 -19.59 3.40
CA VAL A 114 -0.94 -18.21 2.91
C VAL A 114 -2.09 -17.54 3.64
N LEU A 115 -1.82 -16.37 4.18
CA LEU A 115 -2.79 -15.50 4.85
C LEU A 115 -2.98 -14.24 4.01
N THR A 116 -4.21 -13.95 3.59
CA THR A 116 -4.55 -12.76 2.82
C THR A 116 -5.49 -11.87 3.63
N PRO A 117 -4.94 -10.90 4.40
CA PRO A 117 -5.77 -9.96 5.13
C PRO A 117 -6.45 -8.96 4.20
N ASP A 118 -7.68 -8.57 4.55
CA ASP A 118 -8.23 -7.30 4.12
C ASP A 118 -7.65 -6.24 5.05
N LEU A 119 -6.87 -5.28 4.54
CA LEU A 119 -6.31 -4.23 5.38
C LEU A 119 -7.42 -3.38 6.00
N ARG A 120 -7.14 -2.74 7.13
CA ARG A 120 -8.06 -1.80 7.79
C ARG A 120 -8.67 -0.83 6.76
N GLY A 121 -9.98 -0.60 6.86
CA GLY A 121 -10.73 0.22 5.90
C GLY A 121 -11.05 -0.45 4.56
N HIS A 122 -10.74 -1.74 4.37
CA HIS A 122 -10.98 -2.50 3.14
C HIS A 122 -11.83 -3.76 3.36
N GLY A 123 -12.33 -4.31 2.28
CA GLY A 123 -12.93 -5.64 2.19
C GLY A 123 -14.08 -5.89 3.17
N GLU A 124 -14.04 -7.01 3.85
CA GLU A 124 -15.04 -7.46 4.83
C GLU A 124 -14.89 -6.77 6.20
N ASN A 125 -13.84 -5.94 6.37
CA ASN A 125 -13.63 -5.22 7.63
C ASN A 125 -14.74 -4.22 7.93
N GLN A 126 -15.05 -4.04 9.20
CA GLN A 126 -16.02 -3.07 9.68
C GLN A 126 -15.40 -1.67 9.78
N GLY A 127 -16.24 -0.64 9.91
CA GLY A 127 -15.83 0.73 10.16
C GLY A 127 -15.66 1.59 8.89
N ARG A 128 -14.83 2.60 8.98
CA ARG A 128 -14.64 3.58 7.90
C ARG A 128 -13.96 2.96 6.69
N ARG A 129 -14.48 3.25 5.51
CA ARG A 129 -13.93 2.74 4.23
C ARG A 129 -12.85 3.69 3.71
N GLY A 130 -11.70 3.12 3.32
CA GLY A 130 -10.58 3.87 2.75
C GLY A 130 -9.92 4.86 3.71
N ASP A 131 -10.04 4.61 5.02
CA ASP A 131 -9.53 5.47 6.07
C ASP A 131 -8.94 4.65 7.24
N ILE A 132 -8.03 5.27 7.97
CA ILE A 132 -7.38 4.76 9.19
C ILE A 132 -7.39 5.86 10.25
N ASP A 133 -6.93 5.59 11.46
CA ASP A 133 -6.93 6.59 12.54
C ASP A 133 -5.71 7.50 12.49
N TYR A 134 -4.53 6.95 12.18
CA TYR A 134 -3.26 7.68 12.11
C TYR A 134 -2.30 7.04 11.10
N ILE A 135 -1.35 7.81 10.58
CA ILE A 135 -0.28 7.32 9.72
C ILE A 135 0.64 6.41 10.55
N GLY A 136 0.84 5.16 10.13
CA GLY A 136 1.56 4.12 10.88
C GLY A 136 0.64 3.02 11.41
N GLN A 137 -0.69 3.17 11.32
CA GLN A 137 -1.63 2.16 11.82
C GLN A 137 -1.59 0.86 11.01
N LEU A 138 -1.36 0.93 9.70
CA LEU A 138 -1.23 -0.27 8.87
C LEU A 138 0.02 -1.08 9.25
N GLU A 139 1.13 -0.44 9.62
CA GLU A 139 2.31 -1.12 10.13
C GLU A 139 1.99 -1.83 11.45
N SER A 140 1.25 -1.19 12.35
CA SER A 140 0.79 -1.81 13.61
C SER A 140 -0.09 -3.03 13.34
N ASP A 141 -1.02 -2.95 12.37
CA ASP A 141 -1.86 -4.08 11.96
C ASP A 141 -1.01 -5.25 11.42
N ILE A 142 0.03 -4.99 10.62
CA ILE A 142 0.94 -6.05 10.14
C ILE A 142 1.73 -6.68 11.27
N GLU A 143 2.18 -5.89 12.25
CA GLU A 143 2.83 -6.43 13.47
C GLU A 143 1.91 -7.45 14.19
N ASP A 144 0.62 -7.11 14.33
CA ASP A 144 -0.36 -8.00 14.96
C ASP A 144 -0.63 -9.25 14.11
N ILE A 145 -0.67 -9.13 12.77
CA ILE A 145 -0.81 -10.28 11.86
C ILE A 145 0.44 -11.18 11.92
N ILE A 146 1.63 -10.62 12.00
CA ILE A 146 2.89 -11.39 12.20
C ILE A 146 2.84 -12.14 13.53
N LEU A 147 2.42 -11.48 14.61
CA LEU A 147 2.30 -12.08 15.93
C LEU A 147 1.27 -13.23 15.93
N TYR A 148 0.11 -13.03 15.30
CA TYR A 148 -0.89 -14.06 15.09
C TYR A 148 -0.31 -15.25 14.32
N SER A 149 0.40 -15.00 13.23
CA SER A 149 1.02 -16.04 12.41
C SER A 149 2.01 -16.88 13.21
N LYS A 150 2.82 -16.25 14.06
CA LYS A 150 3.77 -16.95 14.94
C LYS A 150 3.06 -17.74 16.05
N LYS A 151 2.08 -17.13 16.73
CA LYS A 151 1.44 -17.73 17.92
C LYS A 151 0.36 -18.75 17.57
N GLN A 152 -0.50 -18.44 16.57
CA GLN A 152 -1.69 -19.25 16.26
C GLN A 152 -1.46 -20.22 15.11
N LEU A 153 -0.62 -19.87 14.13
CA LEU A 153 -0.29 -20.74 13.00
C LEU A 153 1.04 -21.50 13.21
N GLY A 154 1.81 -21.15 14.25
CA GLY A 154 3.11 -21.74 14.53
C GLY A 154 4.15 -21.47 13.45
N ALA A 155 4.08 -20.28 12.84
CA ALA A 155 4.99 -19.89 11.76
C ALA A 155 6.46 -19.91 12.20
N LYS A 156 7.28 -20.65 11.44
CA LYS A 156 8.74 -20.66 11.60
C LYS A 156 9.40 -19.53 10.84
N LYS A 157 8.91 -19.27 9.62
CA LYS A 157 9.35 -18.13 8.80
C LYS A 157 8.14 -17.33 8.35
N ILE A 158 8.31 -16.02 8.26
CA ILE A 158 7.33 -15.09 7.72
C ILE A 158 7.86 -14.50 6.42
N ILE A 159 7.09 -14.68 5.36
CA ILE A 159 7.34 -14.05 4.05
C ILE A 159 6.29 -12.96 3.85
N LEU A 160 6.72 -11.70 3.86
CA LEU A 160 5.82 -10.58 3.65
C LEU A 160 5.73 -10.25 2.17
N THR A 161 4.52 -10.34 1.62
CA THR A 161 4.29 -10.21 0.18
C THR A 161 3.21 -9.18 -0.08
N GLY A 162 3.34 -8.39 -1.14
CA GLY A 162 2.31 -7.42 -1.50
C GLY A 162 2.25 -7.13 -2.99
N HIS A 163 1.05 -6.82 -3.48
CA HIS A 163 0.81 -6.44 -4.86
C HIS A 163 0.52 -4.95 -5.00
N SER A 164 1.12 -4.30 -6.00
CA SER A 164 0.87 -2.89 -6.33
C SER A 164 1.16 -1.97 -5.12
N SER A 165 0.19 -1.19 -4.63
CA SER A 165 0.35 -0.40 -3.39
C SER A 165 0.70 -1.28 -2.19
N GLY A 166 0.17 -2.52 -2.12
CA GLY A 166 0.57 -3.49 -1.10
C GLY A 166 2.05 -3.86 -1.20
N GLY A 167 2.61 -3.95 -2.41
CA GLY A 167 4.04 -4.16 -2.64
C GLY A 167 4.88 -2.96 -2.19
N GLY A 168 4.43 -1.75 -2.48
CA GLY A 168 5.06 -0.53 -1.98
C GLY A 168 5.00 -0.43 -0.44
N PHE A 169 3.89 -0.83 0.15
CA PHE A 169 3.74 -0.88 1.60
C PHE A 169 4.64 -1.95 2.25
N VAL A 170 4.80 -3.11 1.62
CA VAL A 170 5.78 -4.12 2.07
C VAL A 170 7.19 -3.53 2.06
N LEU A 171 7.59 -2.81 0.99
CA LEU A 171 8.88 -2.12 0.96
C LEU A 171 9.02 -1.13 2.12
N ARG A 172 8.01 -0.29 2.37
CA ARG A 172 7.97 0.63 3.52
C ARG A 172 8.15 -0.11 4.84
N PHE A 173 7.48 -1.25 5.01
CA PHE A 173 7.56 -2.04 6.24
C PHE A 173 8.95 -2.62 6.47
N ILE A 174 9.53 -3.31 5.46
CA ILE A 174 10.85 -3.95 5.61
C ILE A 174 12.01 -2.94 5.57
N GLY A 175 11.82 -1.79 4.95
CA GLY A 175 12.80 -0.70 4.91
C GLY A 175 12.85 0.14 6.20
N ASN A 176 11.93 -0.08 7.13
CA ASN A 176 11.95 0.55 8.44
C ASN A 176 12.59 -0.40 9.48
N PRO A 177 13.81 -0.07 9.99
CA PRO A 177 14.52 -0.96 10.92
C PRO A 177 13.84 -1.12 12.29
N GLN A 178 12.82 -0.31 12.61
CA GLN A 178 12.06 -0.40 13.86
C GLN A 178 10.93 -1.42 13.80
N ASN A 179 10.51 -1.85 12.60
CA ASN A 179 9.46 -2.85 12.44
C ASN A 179 9.98 -4.27 12.71
N THR A 180 9.06 -5.17 13.04
CA THR A 180 9.37 -6.59 13.23
C THR A 180 10.02 -7.18 11.98
N LYS A 181 11.15 -7.85 12.16
CA LYS A 181 11.86 -8.52 11.07
C LYS A 181 11.05 -9.70 10.55
N VAL A 182 11.00 -9.81 9.23
CA VAL A 182 10.49 -10.96 8.48
C VAL A 182 11.65 -11.66 7.78
N ASP A 183 11.44 -12.89 7.31
CA ASP A 183 12.53 -13.72 6.81
C ASP A 183 12.83 -13.49 5.32
N LYS A 184 11.78 -13.26 4.52
CA LYS A 184 11.87 -12.92 3.09
C LYS A 184 10.78 -11.91 2.73
N ALA A 185 10.95 -11.20 1.61
CA ALA A 185 9.91 -10.32 1.06
C ALA A 185 9.68 -10.57 -0.43
N ILE A 186 8.43 -10.36 -0.90
CA ILE A 186 8.08 -10.46 -2.31
C ILE A 186 7.23 -9.24 -2.69
N LEU A 187 7.74 -8.46 -3.63
CA LEU A 187 7.11 -7.24 -4.13
C LEU A 187 6.56 -7.51 -5.54
N LEU A 188 5.26 -7.60 -5.66
CA LEU A 188 4.57 -7.90 -6.92
C LEU A 188 4.11 -6.61 -7.58
N ALA A 189 4.77 -6.21 -8.67
CA ALA A 189 4.53 -4.94 -9.36
C ALA A 189 4.38 -3.76 -8.37
N PRO A 190 5.38 -3.48 -7.49
CA PRO A 190 5.20 -2.55 -6.38
C PRO A 190 5.06 -1.11 -6.86
N TYR A 191 4.09 -0.37 -6.28
CA TYR A 191 4.00 1.08 -6.40
C TYR A 191 5.04 1.74 -5.50
N LEU A 192 6.01 2.44 -6.08
CA LEU A 192 7.12 3.05 -5.34
C LEU A 192 6.91 4.55 -5.04
N GLY A 193 5.82 5.13 -5.54
CA GLY A 193 5.53 6.56 -5.39
C GLY A 193 5.21 7.21 -6.73
N HIS A 194 4.60 8.39 -6.69
CA HIS A 194 4.21 9.13 -7.90
C HIS A 194 5.41 9.72 -8.63
N ASP A 195 6.51 9.95 -7.94
CA ASP A 195 7.78 10.48 -8.42
C ASP A 195 8.81 9.41 -8.80
N ALA A 196 8.48 8.13 -8.55
CA ALA A 196 9.35 7.03 -8.94
C ALA A 196 9.40 6.88 -10.47
N ILE A 197 10.60 6.70 -11.00
CA ILE A 197 10.81 6.52 -12.46
C ILE A 197 10.09 5.28 -13.01
N THR A 198 9.69 4.36 -12.15
CA THR A 198 8.89 3.18 -12.49
C THR A 198 7.42 3.51 -12.74
N THR A 199 6.92 4.63 -12.23
CA THR A 199 5.48 4.95 -12.25
C THR A 199 5.12 5.70 -13.52
N LYS A 200 4.17 5.18 -14.28
CA LYS A 200 3.59 5.89 -15.43
C LYS A 200 2.72 7.06 -14.98
N PRO A 201 2.54 8.11 -15.80
CA PRO A 201 1.69 9.24 -15.46
C PRO A 201 0.31 8.81 -14.95
N ASN A 202 -0.12 9.37 -13.81
CA ASN A 202 -1.37 9.02 -13.11
C ASN A 202 -1.54 7.52 -12.84
N SER A 203 -0.45 6.77 -12.64
CA SER A 203 -0.46 5.30 -12.50
C SER A 203 -1.32 4.62 -13.56
N GLY A 204 -1.12 4.98 -14.84
CA GLY A 204 -1.93 4.47 -15.94
C GLY A 204 -3.42 4.92 -15.90
N ASN A 205 -3.71 6.06 -15.28
CA ASN A 205 -5.05 6.59 -15.00
C ASN A 205 -5.86 5.80 -13.96
N TRP A 206 -5.24 4.94 -13.15
CA TRP A 206 -5.91 4.21 -12.06
C TRP A 206 -6.53 5.13 -11.02
N VAL A 207 -5.92 6.30 -10.75
CA VAL A 207 -6.36 7.24 -9.74
C VAL A 207 -6.56 8.64 -10.29
N THR A 208 -7.52 9.36 -9.70
CA THR A 208 -7.64 10.81 -9.76
C THR A 208 -7.20 11.37 -8.41
N VAL A 209 -6.25 12.30 -8.43
CA VAL A 209 -5.67 12.89 -7.21
C VAL A 209 -6.21 14.30 -6.99
N ALA A 210 -6.74 14.59 -5.81
CA ALA A 210 -7.08 15.94 -5.38
C ALA A 210 -5.83 16.70 -4.93
N ILE A 211 -4.95 17.05 -5.88
CA ILE A 211 -3.60 17.57 -5.62
C ILE A 211 -3.61 18.78 -4.68
N LYS A 212 -4.51 19.75 -4.90
CA LYS A 212 -4.56 20.95 -4.05
C LYS A 212 -4.92 20.60 -2.61
N ARG A 213 -5.90 19.69 -2.41
CA ARG A 213 -6.25 19.18 -1.08
C ARG A 213 -5.08 18.44 -0.44
N TRP A 214 -4.39 17.58 -1.21
CA TRP A 214 -3.18 16.90 -0.74
C TRP A 214 -2.14 17.89 -0.23
N VAL A 215 -1.83 18.93 -1.02
CA VAL A 215 -0.86 19.96 -0.64
C VAL A 215 -1.30 20.70 0.64
N GLY A 216 -2.56 21.11 0.72
CA GLY A 216 -3.10 21.79 1.90
C GLY A 216 -2.99 20.94 3.18
N LEU A 217 -3.31 19.63 3.08
CA LEU A 217 -3.18 18.69 4.20
C LEU A 217 -1.71 18.45 4.56
N SER A 218 -0.82 18.32 3.58
CA SER A 218 0.62 18.20 3.82
C SER A 218 1.20 19.44 4.52
N MET A 219 0.74 20.64 4.17
CA MET A 219 1.11 21.87 4.85
C MET A 219 0.64 21.86 6.31
N LEU A 220 -0.60 21.47 6.58
CA LEU A 220 -1.13 21.37 7.95
C LEU A 220 -0.33 20.34 8.78
N ASN A 221 -0.01 19.18 8.20
CA ASN A 221 0.78 18.14 8.86
C ASN A 221 2.19 18.64 9.26
N ARG A 222 2.82 19.50 8.44
CA ARG A 222 4.14 20.08 8.77
C ARG A 222 4.15 20.92 10.05
N ILE A 223 3.00 21.43 10.46
CA ILE A 223 2.82 22.20 11.70
C ILE A 223 2.04 21.42 12.77
N GLY A 224 1.90 20.08 12.60
CA GLY A 224 1.29 19.18 13.57
C GLY A 224 -0.24 19.18 13.60
N ILE A 225 -0.91 19.77 12.60
CA ILE A 225 -2.38 19.77 12.50
C ILE A 225 -2.82 18.61 11.62
N THR A 226 -3.24 17.50 12.23
CA THR A 226 -3.64 16.24 11.58
C THR A 226 -5.15 16.00 11.58
N LYS A 227 -5.94 16.88 12.22
CA LYS A 227 -7.39 16.75 12.39
C LYS A 227 -8.15 16.51 11.08
N PHE A 228 -7.63 17.02 9.96
CA PHE A 228 -8.26 16.96 8.65
C PHE A 228 -7.78 15.80 7.76
N ASP A 229 -6.90 14.95 8.25
CA ASP A 229 -6.27 13.86 7.48
C ASP A 229 -7.25 12.76 7.03
N GLY A 230 -8.45 12.73 7.61
CA GLY A 230 -9.56 11.89 7.13
C GLY A 230 -10.20 12.37 5.82
N LEU A 231 -9.85 13.55 5.29
CA LEU A 231 -10.39 14.03 4.03
C LEU A 231 -9.88 13.19 2.84
N PRO A 232 -10.77 12.80 1.89
CA PRO A 232 -10.38 12.00 0.74
C PRO A 232 -9.52 12.79 -0.24
N VAL A 233 -8.41 12.19 -0.70
CA VAL A 233 -7.45 12.79 -1.63
C VAL A 233 -7.16 11.94 -2.86
N LEU A 234 -7.35 10.61 -2.79
CA LEU A 234 -7.27 9.71 -3.93
C LEU A 234 -8.64 9.15 -4.26
N PHE A 235 -9.01 9.13 -5.53
CA PHE A 235 -10.27 8.60 -6.04
C PHE A 235 -9.96 7.56 -7.10
N PHE A 236 -10.46 6.33 -6.92
CA PHE A 236 -10.23 5.25 -7.87
C PHE A 236 -11.16 5.38 -9.06
N ASN A 237 -10.57 5.31 -10.26
CA ASN A 237 -11.30 5.47 -11.53
C ASN A 237 -11.86 4.14 -12.06
N ARG A 238 -12.10 3.15 -11.20
CA ARG A 238 -12.66 1.85 -11.61
C ARG A 238 -14.03 2.04 -12.25
N PRO A 239 -14.32 1.33 -13.39
CA PRO A 239 -15.64 1.36 -14.01
C PRO A 239 -16.71 0.80 -13.05
N GLU A 240 -17.91 1.36 -13.07
CA GLU A 240 -19.00 1.03 -12.13
C GLU A 240 -19.38 -0.46 -12.17
N GLU A 241 -19.36 -1.09 -13.34
CA GLU A 241 -19.64 -2.50 -13.53
C GLU A 241 -18.68 -3.46 -12.81
N TYR A 242 -17.52 -2.97 -12.38
CA TYR A 242 -16.51 -3.70 -11.60
C TYR A 242 -16.48 -3.29 -10.13
N ASN A 243 -17.35 -2.39 -9.72
CA ASN A 243 -17.48 -2.01 -8.32
C ASN A 243 -18.44 -2.96 -7.58
N ASP A 244 -18.09 -3.26 -6.36
CA ASP A 244 -18.99 -3.85 -5.38
C ASP A 244 -18.77 -3.19 -3.99
N LYS A 245 -19.60 -3.58 -3.01
CA LYS A 245 -19.56 -3.01 -1.66
C LYS A 245 -18.26 -3.26 -0.88
N LEU A 246 -17.43 -4.20 -1.31
CA LEU A 246 -16.18 -4.57 -0.63
C LEU A 246 -15.00 -3.71 -1.11
N GLN A 247 -15.15 -3.04 -2.25
CA GLN A 247 -14.10 -2.19 -2.81
C GLN A 247 -14.21 -0.77 -2.28
N VAL A 248 -13.07 -0.09 -2.24
CA VAL A 248 -12.97 1.27 -1.70
C VAL A 248 -12.92 2.27 -2.84
N PRO A 249 -13.82 3.27 -2.87
CA PRO A 249 -13.88 4.25 -3.96
C PRO A 249 -12.85 5.38 -3.82
N ALA A 250 -12.33 5.63 -2.61
CA ALA A 250 -11.41 6.72 -2.33
C ALA A 250 -10.57 6.44 -1.08
N TYR A 251 -9.42 7.08 -0.99
CA TYR A 251 -8.59 7.09 0.22
C TYR A 251 -8.54 8.47 0.85
N SER A 252 -8.61 8.49 2.19
CA SER A 252 -8.22 9.64 2.99
C SER A 252 -6.74 9.98 2.80
N TYR A 253 -6.34 11.20 3.16
CA TYR A 253 -4.93 11.61 3.12
C TYR A 253 -4.05 10.65 3.94
N ARG A 254 -4.42 10.36 5.20
CA ARG A 254 -3.64 9.48 6.06
C ARG A 254 -3.56 8.04 5.55
N MET A 255 -4.63 7.49 4.96
CA MET A 255 -4.60 6.18 4.30
C MET A 255 -3.66 6.21 3.09
N ALA A 256 -3.78 7.22 2.22
CA ALA A 256 -2.96 7.33 1.02
C ALA A 256 -1.47 7.48 1.33
N VAL A 257 -1.12 8.25 2.37
CA VAL A 257 0.27 8.40 2.84
C VAL A 257 0.79 7.12 3.49
N ASN A 258 -0.04 6.41 4.27
CA ASN A 258 0.41 5.21 4.96
C ASN A 258 0.56 4.01 3.99
N PHE A 259 -0.30 3.90 2.97
CA PHE A 259 -0.32 2.75 2.05
C PHE A 259 0.61 2.95 0.83
N ALA A 260 1.67 3.71 0.99
CA ALA A 260 2.72 3.95 0.01
C ALA A 260 4.08 4.02 0.70
N PRO A 261 5.19 3.83 0.00
CA PRO A 261 6.52 4.15 0.51
C PRO A 261 6.58 5.59 1.00
N ASN A 262 7.32 5.83 2.07
CA ASN A 262 7.58 7.18 2.57
C ASN A 262 8.77 7.82 1.83
N ASP A 263 9.83 7.03 1.68
CA ASP A 263 11.02 7.34 0.87
C ASP A 263 11.54 6.02 0.27
N TYR A 264 11.03 5.66 -0.91
CA TYR A 264 11.36 4.38 -1.52
C TYR A 264 12.85 4.17 -1.74
N LYS A 265 13.62 5.24 -1.99
CA LYS A 265 15.07 5.14 -2.22
C LYS A 265 15.79 4.72 -0.94
N ARG A 266 15.45 5.37 0.17
CA ARG A 266 16.00 5.04 1.48
C ARG A 266 15.53 3.66 1.95
N GLU A 267 14.27 3.32 1.72
CA GLU A 267 13.69 2.03 2.09
C GLU A 267 14.36 0.87 1.33
N ILE A 268 14.69 1.06 0.03
CA ILE A 268 15.47 0.09 -0.76
C ILE A 268 16.87 -0.11 -0.17
N LEU A 269 17.57 0.96 0.21
CA LEU A 269 18.91 0.87 0.82
C LEU A 269 18.89 0.17 2.18
N ASN A 270 17.76 0.19 2.87
CA ASN A 270 17.59 -0.46 4.17
C ASN A 270 17.16 -1.94 4.07
N ILE A 271 16.91 -2.48 2.87
CA ILE A 271 16.59 -3.90 2.71
C ILE A 271 17.76 -4.74 3.23
N ASN A 272 17.47 -5.61 4.20
CA ASN A 272 18.47 -6.46 4.84
C ASN A 272 18.08 -7.94 4.87
N ILE A 273 17.10 -8.33 4.03
CA ILE A 273 16.59 -9.69 3.87
C ILE A 273 16.48 -10.03 2.38
N PRO A 274 16.48 -11.32 2.00
CA PRO A 274 16.21 -11.71 0.61
C PRO A 274 14.86 -11.16 0.14
N CYS A 275 14.85 -10.51 -1.02
CA CYS A 275 13.68 -9.88 -1.60
C CYS A 275 13.54 -10.22 -3.08
N LEU A 276 12.34 -10.60 -3.50
CA LEU A 276 11.97 -10.76 -4.91
C LEU A 276 11.11 -9.58 -5.36
N VAL A 277 11.47 -8.94 -6.46
CA VAL A 277 10.63 -7.99 -7.20
C VAL A 277 10.20 -8.64 -8.50
N LEU A 278 8.90 -8.85 -8.68
CA LEU A 278 8.32 -9.50 -9.85
C LEU A 278 7.35 -8.55 -10.54
N VAL A 279 7.57 -8.23 -11.82
CA VAL A 279 6.79 -7.22 -12.57
C VAL A 279 6.32 -7.80 -13.89
N GLY A 280 5.14 -7.38 -14.34
CA GLY A 280 4.63 -7.76 -15.67
C GLY A 280 5.27 -6.92 -16.77
N GLY A 281 5.69 -7.56 -17.87
CA GLY A 281 6.28 -6.87 -19.04
C GLY A 281 5.30 -5.98 -19.80
N LYS A 282 3.99 -6.25 -19.63
CA LYS A 282 2.87 -5.47 -20.21
C LYS A 282 2.13 -4.64 -19.17
N ASP A 283 2.79 -4.31 -18.03
CA ASP A 283 2.17 -3.56 -16.95
C ASP A 283 1.65 -2.19 -17.43
N GLU A 284 0.39 -1.89 -17.16
CA GLU A 284 -0.28 -0.66 -17.61
C GLU A 284 0.03 0.53 -16.69
N SER A 285 0.36 0.26 -15.41
CA SER A 285 0.65 1.28 -14.39
C SER A 285 2.11 1.69 -14.35
N PHE A 286 3.02 0.77 -14.69
CA PHE A 286 4.45 0.92 -14.44
C PHE A 286 5.28 0.69 -15.70
N TYR A 287 6.54 1.14 -15.66
CA TYR A 287 7.60 0.87 -16.62
C TYR A 287 8.45 -0.31 -16.11
N PRO A 288 8.23 -1.56 -16.60
CA PRO A 288 8.86 -2.76 -16.03
C PRO A 288 10.38 -2.70 -16.07
N GLU A 289 10.95 -2.18 -17.17
CA GLU A 289 12.39 -2.08 -17.37
C GLU A 289 13.11 -1.17 -16.35
N LYS A 290 12.37 -0.25 -15.73
CA LYS A 290 12.94 0.69 -14.75
C LYS A 290 13.14 0.05 -13.37
N PHE A 291 12.48 -1.07 -13.06
CA PHE A 291 12.61 -1.69 -11.75
C PHE A 291 14.03 -2.19 -11.47
N LYS A 292 14.72 -2.80 -12.47
CA LYS A 292 16.11 -3.21 -12.30
C LYS A 292 17.02 -2.03 -11.93
N VAL A 293 16.80 -0.88 -12.56
CA VAL A 293 17.58 0.34 -12.28
C VAL A 293 17.32 0.84 -10.85
N VAL A 294 16.05 0.85 -10.44
CA VAL A 294 15.67 1.37 -9.12
C VAL A 294 16.19 0.47 -7.99
N PHE A 295 16.18 -0.85 -8.16
CA PHE A 295 16.65 -1.81 -7.15
C PHE A 295 18.14 -2.17 -7.27
N GLU A 296 18.87 -1.62 -8.25
CA GLU A 296 20.31 -1.87 -8.40
C GLU A 296 21.13 -1.63 -7.11
N PRO A 297 20.84 -0.58 -6.30
CA PRO A 297 21.58 -0.36 -5.03
C PRO A 297 21.47 -1.51 -4.01
N ALA A 298 20.45 -2.38 -4.13
CA ALA A 298 20.19 -3.50 -3.23
C ALA A 298 20.31 -4.87 -3.94
N LYS A 299 20.93 -4.96 -5.11
CA LYS A 299 20.98 -6.15 -5.98
C LYS A 299 21.53 -7.42 -5.31
N GLU A 300 22.34 -7.30 -4.30
CA GLU A 300 22.90 -8.45 -3.56
C GLU A 300 21.81 -9.21 -2.78
N LEU A 301 20.73 -8.51 -2.39
CA LEU A 301 19.59 -9.08 -1.65
C LEU A 301 18.31 -9.10 -2.47
N VAL A 302 18.21 -8.28 -3.53
CA VAL A 302 17.00 -8.09 -4.32
C VAL A 302 17.16 -8.70 -5.71
N LYS A 303 16.39 -9.74 -5.98
CA LYS A 303 16.24 -10.28 -7.34
C LYS A 303 15.07 -9.58 -8.04
N THR A 304 15.33 -8.93 -9.18
CA THR A 304 14.29 -8.25 -9.98
C THR A 304 14.06 -8.99 -11.27
N GLU A 305 12.79 -9.41 -11.52
CA GLU A 305 12.40 -10.19 -12.68
C GLU A 305 11.17 -9.62 -13.39
N ILE A 306 11.11 -9.84 -14.71
CA ILE A 306 10.03 -9.37 -15.56
C ILE A 306 9.37 -10.57 -16.24
N LEU A 307 8.08 -10.77 -15.99
CA LEU A 307 7.26 -11.75 -16.72
C LEU A 307 6.72 -11.08 -17.99
N VAL A 308 7.37 -11.38 -19.12
CA VAL A 308 7.19 -10.67 -20.40
C VAL A 308 5.73 -10.53 -20.84
N ASP A 309 4.93 -11.59 -20.68
CA ASP A 309 3.55 -11.64 -21.16
C ASP A 309 2.49 -11.19 -20.15
N ALA A 310 2.88 -10.91 -18.90
CA ALA A 310 1.97 -10.54 -17.84
C ALA A 310 1.66 -9.04 -17.85
N ASN A 311 0.40 -8.67 -17.64
CA ASN A 311 -0.03 -7.32 -17.32
C ASN A 311 0.00 -7.08 -15.79
N HIS A 312 -0.46 -5.90 -15.32
CA HIS A 312 -0.45 -5.55 -13.90
C HIS A 312 -1.21 -6.56 -13.02
N LEU A 313 -2.37 -6.99 -13.44
CA LEU A 313 -3.20 -7.93 -12.69
C LEU A 313 -2.80 -9.40 -12.90
N ASP A 314 -2.18 -9.74 -14.03
CA ASP A 314 -1.73 -11.11 -14.31
C ASP A 314 -0.64 -11.56 -13.34
N ILE A 315 0.13 -10.63 -12.78
CA ILE A 315 1.15 -10.94 -11.76
C ILE A 315 0.58 -11.70 -10.57
N VAL A 316 -0.69 -11.50 -10.23
CA VAL A 316 -1.35 -12.22 -9.12
C VAL A 316 -2.33 -13.31 -9.59
N LYS A 317 -2.43 -13.55 -10.90
CA LYS A 317 -3.38 -14.51 -11.47
C LYS A 317 -2.72 -15.62 -12.26
N SER A 318 -1.57 -15.31 -12.88
CA SER A 318 -0.86 -16.24 -13.76
C SER A 318 -0.22 -17.38 -12.97
N PRO A 319 -0.41 -18.65 -13.40
CA PRO A 319 0.33 -19.78 -12.85
C PRO A 319 1.85 -19.61 -12.93
N LYS A 320 2.36 -18.94 -13.97
CA LYS A 320 3.79 -18.63 -14.13
C LYS A 320 4.34 -17.78 -12.98
N SER A 321 3.54 -16.84 -12.47
CA SER A 321 3.95 -16.04 -11.29
C SER A 321 4.11 -16.91 -10.05
N ALA A 322 3.14 -17.81 -9.81
CA ALA A 322 3.23 -18.73 -8.68
C ALA A 322 4.44 -19.66 -8.81
N GLU A 323 4.68 -20.23 -10.00
CA GLU A 323 5.82 -21.11 -10.28
C GLU A 323 7.15 -20.37 -10.03
N TYR A 324 7.26 -19.12 -10.53
CA TYR A 324 8.46 -18.32 -10.31
C TYR A 324 8.73 -18.06 -8.82
N ILE A 325 7.70 -17.67 -8.08
CA ILE A 325 7.78 -17.43 -6.64
C ILE A 325 8.19 -18.71 -5.90
N ILE A 326 7.57 -19.85 -6.23
CA ILE A 326 7.87 -21.15 -5.62
C ILE A 326 9.33 -21.51 -5.84
N ASN A 327 9.85 -21.37 -7.06
CA ASN A 327 11.24 -21.66 -7.37
C ASN A 327 12.19 -20.73 -6.59
N TRP A 328 11.93 -19.42 -6.56
CA TRP A 328 12.73 -18.49 -5.79
C TRP A 328 12.69 -18.74 -4.27
N MET A 329 11.58 -19.26 -3.74
CA MET A 329 11.49 -19.59 -2.31
C MET A 329 12.30 -20.82 -1.92
N ARG A 330 12.57 -21.73 -2.87
CA ARG A 330 13.39 -22.95 -2.67
C ARG A 330 14.87 -22.65 -2.60
N ASP A 331 15.31 -21.61 -3.32
CA ASP A 331 16.68 -21.10 -3.29
C ASP A 331 16.94 -20.33 -1.94
#